data_69036f7600fff3a530d24d2c79e56fdb
#
_entry.id   69036f7600fff3a530d24d2c79e56fdb
#
_cell.length_a   1.000
_cell.length_b   1.000
_cell.length_c   1.000
_cell.angle_alpha   90.00
_cell.angle_beta   90.00
_cell.angle_gamma   90.00
#
_symmetry.space_group_name_H-M   'P 1'
#
loop_
_entity.id
_entity.type
_entity.pdbx_description
1 polymer ?
#
loop_
_entity_poly.entity_id
_entity_poly.type
_entity_poly.pdbx_seq_one_letter_code
_entity_poly.pdbx_strand_id
1 'polypeptide(L)'
;MPERSGTLAEDPFSGRDPTSHERLAGLPWDASYHDGPAPWDTGQPQPAIVRLASEGGFAGAVLDAGCGTGENALHVASLGLPVLGVDVAETALAIARAKAGDRGIEAEFAAADAFQLARLGRRFETVLDCGLFHTFDDDDERTRYATSLASVTEHDGTLYVLCFSDDGPDTGPHPISQEELRAAFNPGNGWNVAAIEPDRVQTRYHDDGAPAWFATIKRI
;
A
#
# COMPACT_ATOMS: atom_id res chain seq x y z
N MET A 1 -1.80 13.43 50.85
CA MET A 1 -1.89 12.43 49.78
C MET A 1 -1.71 13.15 48.48
N PRO A 2 -0.57 13.03 47.73
CA PRO A 2 -0.46 13.61 46.42
C PRO A 2 -1.23 12.71 45.44
N GLU A 3 -2.17 13.32 44.69
CA GLU A 3 -2.86 12.71 43.58
C GLU A 3 -1.83 12.28 42.51
N ARG A 4 -1.86 11.00 42.16
CA ARG A 4 -1.12 10.51 41.01
C ARG A 4 -1.80 11.05 39.76
N SER A 5 -1.20 12.08 39.14
CA SER A 5 -1.49 12.48 37.79
C SER A 5 -1.10 11.30 36.89
N GLY A 6 -2.07 10.46 36.57
CA GLY A 6 -1.93 9.47 35.52
C GLY A 6 -1.89 10.22 34.21
N THR A 7 -0.71 10.33 33.58
CA THR A 7 -0.61 10.61 32.15
C THR A 7 -1.43 9.55 31.43
N LEU A 8 -2.52 9.97 30.78
CA LEU A 8 -3.22 9.13 29.80
C LEU A 8 -2.14 8.66 28.82
N ALA A 9 -1.99 7.35 28.68
CA ALA A 9 -1.12 6.82 27.65
C ALA A 9 -1.59 7.39 26.30
N GLU A 10 -0.70 8.03 25.57
CA GLU A 10 -1.02 8.53 24.24
C GLU A 10 -1.52 7.35 23.39
N ASP A 11 -2.61 7.56 22.66
CA ASP A 11 -3.16 6.56 21.75
C ASP A 11 -2.14 6.34 20.60
N PRO A 12 -1.51 5.15 20.52
CA PRO A 12 -0.46 4.91 19.54
C PRO A 12 -0.98 4.90 18.09
N PHE A 13 -2.31 4.84 17.91
CA PHE A 13 -2.95 4.81 16.59
C PHE A 13 -3.55 6.16 16.17
N SER A 14 -3.35 7.22 16.98
CA SER A 14 -3.80 8.59 16.69
C SER A 14 -5.31 8.69 16.37
N GLY A 15 -6.13 7.91 17.06
CA GLY A 15 -7.59 7.92 16.93
C GLY A 15 -8.14 7.14 15.73
N ARG A 16 -7.31 6.42 14.98
CA ARG A 16 -7.79 5.48 13.95
C ARG A 16 -7.92 4.06 14.50
N ASP A 17 -8.75 3.26 13.87
CA ASP A 17 -8.81 1.83 14.17
C ASP A 17 -7.52 1.14 13.68
N PRO A 18 -6.84 0.33 14.51
CA PRO A 18 -5.69 -0.45 14.06
C PRO A 18 -6.10 -1.50 13.02
N THR A 19 -5.23 -1.76 12.05
CA THR A 19 -5.40 -2.86 11.10
C THR A 19 -5.22 -4.22 11.78
N SER A 20 -5.64 -5.32 11.14
CA SER A 20 -5.42 -6.69 11.63
C SER A 20 -3.95 -6.93 11.99
N HIS A 21 -3.04 -6.51 11.11
CA HIS A 21 -1.61 -6.63 11.33
C HIS A 21 -1.15 -5.87 12.59
N GLU A 22 -1.59 -4.62 12.77
CA GLU A 22 -1.24 -3.82 13.96
C GLU A 22 -1.81 -4.40 15.24
N ARG A 23 -3.03 -4.94 15.19
CA ARG A 23 -3.63 -5.66 16.35
C ARG A 23 -2.80 -6.88 16.73
N LEU A 24 -2.33 -7.65 15.75
CA LEU A 24 -1.49 -8.83 15.97
C LEU A 24 -0.10 -8.45 16.49
N ALA A 25 0.52 -7.43 15.91
CA ALA A 25 1.84 -6.95 16.32
C ALA A 25 1.81 -6.20 17.65
N GLY A 26 0.67 -5.62 18.04
CA GLY A 26 0.54 -4.75 19.20
C GLY A 26 1.25 -3.40 19.06
N LEU A 27 1.62 -3.01 17.82
CA LEU A 27 2.39 -1.82 17.52
C LEU A 27 1.82 -1.13 16.25
N PRO A 28 1.87 0.21 16.18
CA PRO A 28 1.51 0.93 14.96
C PRO A 28 2.54 0.69 13.85
N TRP A 29 2.12 0.84 12.60
CA TRP A 29 3.00 0.72 11.43
C TRP A 29 4.25 1.58 11.51
N ASP A 30 4.15 2.78 12.07
CA ASP A 30 5.27 3.72 12.22
C ASP A 30 6.46 3.12 12.99
N ALA A 31 6.18 2.26 13.98
CA ALA A 31 7.22 1.60 14.78
C ALA A 31 8.16 0.73 13.92
N SER A 32 7.69 0.22 12.79
CA SER A 32 8.51 -0.61 11.88
C SER A 32 9.64 0.14 11.19
N TYR A 33 9.64 1.48 11.26
CA TYR A 33 10.62 2.33 10.59
C TYR A 33 11.60 3.04 11.55
N HIS A 34 11.44 2.86 12.88
CA HIS A 34 12.26 3.56 13.87
C HIS A 34 13.69 3.01 13.97
N ASP A 35 13.86 1.70 13.89
CA ASP A 35 15.16 1.04 14.12
C ASP A 35 15.87 0.62 12.82
N GLY A 36 15.53 1.25 11.70
CA GLY A 36 16.11 0.97 10.39
C GLY A 36 15.05 0.56 9.36
N PRO A 37 15.49 0.12 8.17
CA PRO A 37 14.55 -0.23 7.11
C PRO A 37 13.72 -1.45 7.48
N ALA A 38 12.40 -1.35 7.26
CA ALA A 38 11.46 -2.45 7.47
C ALA A 38 11.79 -3.67 6.60
N PRO A 39 11.34 -4.88 6.95
CA PRO A 39 11.61 -6.11 6.18
C PRO A 39 11.24 -6.04 4.70
N TRP A 40 10.22 -5.30 4.37
CA TRP A 40 9.72 -5.08 3.00
C TRP A 40 10.37 -3.90 2.30
N ASP A 41 11.13 -3.04 3.00
CA ASP A 41 11.84 -1.91 2.41
C ASP A 41 13.21 -2.35 1.89
N THR A 42 13.30 -2.62 0.60
CA THR A 42 14.54 -3.03 -0.08
C THR A 42 15.39 -1.83 -0.52
N GLY A 43 14.89 -0.61 -0.39
CA GLY A 43 15.52 0.61 -0.91
C GLY A 43 15.49 0.72 -2.44
N GLN A 44 14.67 -0.09 -3.10
CA GLN A 44 14.49 -0.11 -4.55
C GLN A 44 13.00 -0.29 -4.89
N PRO A 45 12.52 0.20 -6.04
CA PRO A 45 11.18 -0.10 -6.50
C PRO A 45 11.02 -1.60 -6.79
N GLN A 46 9.82 -2.12 -6.62
CA GLN A 46 9.54 -3.53 -6.91
C GLN A 46 9.71 -3.82 -8.40
N PRO A 47 10.36 -4.93 -8.80
CA PRO A 47 10.57 -5.28 -10.21
C PRO A 47 9.27 -5.33 -11.02
N ALA A 48 8.17 -5.80 -10.43
CA ALA A 48 6.85 -5.80 -11.04
C ALA A 48 6.38 -4.38 -11.42
N ILE A 49 6.64 -3.40 -10.55
CA ILE A 49 6.27 -2.00 -10.77
C ILE A 49 7.17 -1.36 -11.85
N VAL A 50 8.47 -1.67 -11.84
CA VAL A 50 9.40 -1.23 -12.89
C VAL A 50 8.97 -1.78 -14.27
N ARG A 51 8.62 -3.06 -14.33
CA ARG A 51 8.12 -3.70 -15.56
C ARG A 51 6.82 -3.04 -16.04
N LEU A 52 5.82 -2.92 -15.14
CA LEU A 52 4.55 -2.25 -15.45
C LEU A 52 4.77 -0.84 -16.00
N ALA A 53 5.67 -0.08 -15.39
CA ALA A 53 6.02 1.28 -15.84
C ALA A 53 6.63 1.28 -17.23
N SER A 54 7.54 0.33 -17.53
CA SER A 54 8.17 0.19 -18.86
C SER A 54 7.19 -0.20 -19.96
N GLU A 55 6.09 -0.86 -19.60
CA GLU A 55 5.00 -1.26 -20.48
C GLU A 55 3.93 -0.18 -20.65
N GLY A 56 4.10 0.98 -19.99
CA GLY A 56 3.13 2.09 -20.06
C GLY A 56 1.84 1.83 -19.27
N GLY A 57 1.90 1.01 -18.21
CA GLY A 57 0.75 0.65 -17.41
C GLY A 57 0.22 1.78 -16.52
N PHE A 58 1.01 2.82 -16.26
CA PHE A 58 0.58 3.99 -15.50
C PHE A 58 0.06 5.10 -16.41
N ALA A 59 -1.04 5.74 -16.03
CA ALA A 59 -1.63 6.85 -16.76
C ALA A 59 -2.22 7.88 -15.79
N GLY A 60 -2.19 9.15 -16.19
CA GLY A 60 -2.77 10.26 -15.42
C GLY A 60 -2.15 10.45 -14.05
N ALA A 61 -2.95 10.93 -13.10
CA ALA A 61 -2.51 11.04 -11.72
C ALA A 61 -2.48 9.67 -11.04
N VAL A 62 -1.44 9.41 -10.27
CA VAL A 62 -1.18 8.10 -9.63
C VAL A 62 -1.25 8.24 -8.11
N LEU A 63 -1.98 7.35 -7.46
CA LEU A 63 -1.96 7.14 -6.01
C LEU A 63 -1.16 5.87 -5.69
N ASP A 64 -0.17 5.97 -4.80
CA ASP A 64 0.50 4.82 -4.18
C ASP A 64 -0.02 4.67 -2.75
N ALA A 65 -0.90 3.70 -2.51
CA ALA A 65 -1.59 3.48 -1.25
C ALA A 65 -0.78 2.53 -0.35
N GLY A 66 -0.35 3.01 0.81
CA GLY A 66 0.61 2.32 1.67
C GLY A 66 2.02 2.41 1.09
N CYS A 67 2.44 3.62 0.68
CA CYS A 67 3.67 3.85 -0.07
C CYS A 67 4.96 3.58 0.72
N GLY A 68 4.89 3.44 2.05
CA GLY A 68 6.05 3.28 2.91
C GLY A 68 7.09 4.39 2.68
N THR A 69 8.35 4.00 2.44
CA THR A 69 9.46 4.93 2.18
C THR A 69 9.53 5.42 0.71
N GLY A 70 8.49 5.15 -0.09
CA GLY A 70 8.20 5.82 -1.37
C GLY A 70 8.95 5.32 -2.60
N GLU A 71 9.62 4.17 -2.58
CA GLU A 71 10.44 3.74 -3.73
C GLU A 71 9.61 3.54 -5.01
N ASN A 72 8.43 2.92 -4.92
CA ASN A 72 7.55 2.74 -6.07
C ASN A 72 6.99 4.09 -6.55
N ALA A 73 6.48 4.91 -5.64
CA ALA A 73 5.97 6.26 -5.95
C ALA A 73 7.04 7.12 -6.65
N LEU A 74 8.28 7.14 -6.13
CA LEU A 74 9.40 7.88 -6.71
C LEU A 74 9.79 7.35 -8.09
N HIS A 75 9.77 6.02 -8.28
CA HIS A 75 10.02 5.43 -9.60
C HIS A 75 8.99 5.92 -10.63
N VAL A 76 7.70 5.84 -10.30
CA VAL A 76 6.62 6.29 -11.20
C VAL A 76 6.71 7.81 -11.44
N ALA A 77 6.98 8.61 -10.41
CA ALA A 77 7.14 10.06 -10.55
C ALA A 77 8.33 10.43 -11.44
N SER A 78 9.42 9.65 -11.41
CA SER A 78 10.59 9.87 -12.28
C SER A 78 10.29 9.74 -13.78
N LEU A 79 9.15 9.14 -14.14
CA LEU A 79 8.65 9.06 -15.50
C LEU A 79 7.83 10.30 -15.94
N GLY A 80 7.72 11.30 -15.06
CA GLY A 80 6.99 12.54 -15.33
C GLY A 80 5.49 12.49 -15.02
N LEU A 81 5.02 11.46 -14.30
CA LEU A 81 3.63 11.36 -13.86
C LEU A 81 3.42 12.07 -12.51
N PRO A 82 2.29 12.75 -12.29
CA PRO A 82 1.94 13.29 -10.98
C PRO A 82 1.60 12.14 -10.02
N VAL A 83 2.35 12.03 -8.92
CA VAL A 83 2.21 10.94 -7.93
C VAL A 83 1.93 11.50 -6.55
N LEU A 84 0.95 10.91 -5.87
CA LEU A 84 0.74 11.03 -4.43
C LEU A 84 0.99 9.68 -3.76
N GLY A 85 2.00 9.59 -2.90
CA GLY A 85 2.18 8.47 -1.98
C GLY A 85 1.47 8.75 -0.66
N VAL A 86 0.71 7.79 -0.15
CA VAL A 86 0.07 7.91 1.16
C VAL A 86 0.42 6.73 2.07
N ASP A 87 0.64 7.02 3.34
CA ASP A 87 0.87 6.03 4.39
C ASP A 87 0.38 6.57 5.74
N VAL A 88 0.20 5.72 6.74
CA VAL A 88 -0.09 6.14 8.12
C VAL A 88 1.20 6.38 8.93
N ALA A 89 2.33 5.85 8.46
CA ALA A 89 3.63 5.93 9.10
C ALA A 89 4.35 7.23 8.72
N GLU A 90 4.32 8.24 9.58
CA GLU A 90 4.96 9.53 9.30
C GLU A 90 6.48 9.42 9.19
N THR A 91 7.10 8.49 9.94
CA THR A 91 8.53 8.19 9.83
C THR A 91 8.89 7.71 8.41
N ALA A 92 8.07 6.82 7.82
CA ALA A 92 8.27 6.37 6.44
C ALA A 92 8.08 7.51 5.44
N LEU A 93 7.05 8.34 5.62
CA LEU A 93 6.79 9.50 4.77
C LEU A 93 7.91 10.55 4.83
N ALA A 94 8.50 10.77 6.02
CA ALA A 94 9.65 11.66 6.15
C ALA A 94 10.86 11.15 5.34
N ILE A 95 11.10 9.83 5.35
CA ILE A 95 12.13 9.18 4.54
C ILE A 95 11.82 9.34 3.05
N ALA A 96 10.55 9.14 2.64
CA ALA A 96 10.13 9.28 1.25
C ALA A 96 10.34 10.71 0.73
N ARG A 97 9.97 11.74 1.51
CA ARG A 97 10.20 13.15 1.18
C ARG A 97 11.70 13.50 1.08
N ALA A 98 12.53 12.95 1.98
CA ALA A 98 13.97 13.14 1.92
C ALA A 98 14.56 12.54 0.62
N LYS A 99 14.19 11.30 0.28
CA LYS A 99 14.60 10.65 -0.98
C LYS A 99 14.15 11.45 -2.22
N ALA A 100 12.93 11.99 -2.22
CA ALA A 100 12.44 12.85 -3.30
C ALA A 100 13.34 14.06 -3.49
N GLY A 101 13.66 14.77 -2.40
CA GLY A 101 14.56 15.93 -2.42
C GLY A 101 15.96 15.59 -2.89
N ASP A 102 16.56 14.52 -2.35
CA ASP A 102 17.92 14.09 -2.69
C ASP A 102 18.06 13.65 -4.16
N ARG A 103 16.98 13.07 -4.73
CA ARG A 103 16.95 12.61 -6.13
C ARG A 103 16.44 13.69 -7.10
N GLY A 104 15.94 14.84 -6.61
CA GLY A 104 15.32 15.87 -7.43
C GLY A 104 14.05 15.40 -8.14
N ILE A 105 13.28 14.50 -7.52
CA ILE A 105 12.03 13.95 -8.06
C ILE A 105 10.86 14.67 -7.43
N GLU A 106 9.94 15.19 -8.26
CA GLU A 106 8.70 15.80 -7.81
C GLU A 106 7.65 14.72 -7.53
N ALA A 107 7.36 14.48 -6.25
CA ALA A 107 6.30 13.58 -5.78
C ALA A 107 5.69 14.15 -4.48
N GLU A 108 4.39 13.98 -4.31
CA GLU A 108 3.69 14.36 -3.09
C GLU A 108 3.64 13.17 -2.12
N PHE A 109 3.78 13.44 -0.81
CA PHE A 109 3.65 12.43 0.24
C PHE A 109 2.80 12.98 1.40
N ALA A 110 1.74 12.25 1.77
CA ALA A 110 0.79 12.67 2.79
C ALA A 110 0.39 11.54 3.74
N ALA A 111 0.18 11.87 5.02
CA ALA A 111 -0.39 10.92 5.95
C ALA A 111 -1.88 10.70 5.62
N ALA A 112 -2.27 9.46 5.45
CA ALA A 112 -3.67 9.08 5.22
C ALA A 112 -3.95 7.65 5.70
N ASP A 113 -5.16 7.48 6.24
CA ASP A 113 -5.71 6.16 6.57
C ASP A 113 -6.27 5.51 5.30
N ALA A 114 -5.76 4.34 4.95
CA ALA A 114 -6.18 3.58 3.77
C ALA A 114 -7.68 3.25 3.76
N PHE A 115 -8.32 3.18 4.92
CA PHE A 115 -9.77 3.01 5.05
C PHE A 115 -10.58 4.30 4.85
N GLN A 116 -9.92 5.45 4.68
CA GLN A 116 -10.56 6.77 4.63
C GLN A 116 -10.03 7.65 3.48
N LEU A 117 -9.61 7.05 2.38
CA LEU A 117 -8.99 7.75 1.24
C LEU A 117 -9.89 8.83 0.62
N ALA A 118 -11.21 8.72 0.75
CA ALA A 118 -12.16 9.77 0.33
C ALA A 118 -11.83 11.16 0.92
N ARG A 119 -11.15 11.21 2.09
CA ARG A 119 -10.72 12.46 2.72
C ARG A 119 -9.62 13.20 1.95
N LEU A 120 -8.94 12.55 1.01
CA LEU A 120 -7.99 13.19 0.12
C LEU A 120 -8.66 14.24 -0.78
N GLY A 121 -9.98 14.11 -1.06
CA GLY A 121 -10.73 15.02 -1.91
C GLY A 121 -10.23 15.04 -3.37
N ARG A 122 -9.50 14.02 -3.79
CA ARG A 122 -8.88 13.85 -5.12
C ARG A 122 -9.23 12.49 -5.69
N ARG A 123 -9.14 12.37 -7.01
CA ARG A 123 -9.25 11.09 -7.73
C ARG A 123 -8.03 10.87 -8.62
N PHE A 124 -7.81 9.59 -8.94
CA PHE A 124 -6.63 9.13 -9.64
C PHE A 124 -7.02 8.17 -10.77
N GLU A 125 -6.40 8.30 -11.91
CA GLU A 125 -6.57 7.40 -13.05
C GLU A 125 -5.90 6.06 -12.79
N THR A 126 -4.80 6.07 -12.03
CA THR A 126 -4.11 4.85 -11.62
C THR A 126 -3.93 4.82 -10.11
N VAL A 127 -4.21 3.68 -9.51
CA VAL A 127 -3.93 3.42 -8.09
C VAL A 127 -3.02 2.20 -7.99
N LEU A 128 -2.02 2.28 -7.13
CA LEU A 128 -1.10 1.21 -6.81
C LEU A 128 -1.28 0.81 -5.35
N ASP A 129 -1.38 -0.49 -5.10
CA ASP A 129 -1.16 -1.14 -3.82
C ASP A 129 -0.01 -2.12 -3.96
N CYS A 130 1.06 -1.88 -3.25
CA CYS A 130 2.21 -2.77 -3.25
C CYS A 130 2.52 -3.23 -1.82
N GLY A 131 1.86 -4.29 -1.39
CA GLY A 131 2.13 -4.91 -0.09
C GLY A 131 1.22 -4.46 1.05
N LEU A 132 0.17 -3.67 0.80
CA LEU A 132 -0.77 -3.28 1.84
C LEU A 132 -1.95 -4.26 1.95
N PHE A 133 -2.56 -4.67 0.83
CA PHE A 133 -3.77 -5.51 0.80
C PHE A 133 -3.62 -6.80 1.62
N HIS A 134 -2.48 -7.47 1.54
CA HIS A 134 -2.26 -8.74 2.25
C HIS A 134 -2.12 -8.58 3.77
N THR A 135 -2.07 -7.37 4.28
CA THR A 135 -2.00 -7.11 5.74
C THR A 135 -3.36 -7.11 6.43
N PHE A 136 -4.44 -7.23 5.66
CA PHE A 136 -5.81 -7.30 6.16
C PHE A 136 -6.25 -8.76 6.26
N ASP A 137 -6.52 -9.24 7.50
CA ASP A 137 -6.78 -10.67 7.76
C ASP A 137 -8.25 -11.05 7.59
N ASP A 138 -9.18 -10.08 7.60
CA ASP A 138 -10.60 -10.37 7.51
C ASP A 138 -11.27 -9.74 6.28
N ASP A 139 -12.37 -10.35 5.84
CA ASP A 139 -13.11 -9.94 4.65
C ASP A 139 -13.77 -8.56 4.81
N ASP A 140 -14.09 -8.14 6.05
CA ASP A 140 -14.66 -6.84 6.33
C ASP A 140 -13.61 -5.74 6.12
N GLU A 141 -12.37 -5.93 6.60
CA GLU A 141 -11.26 -5.00 6.33
C GLU A 141 -10.95 -4.92 4.83
N ARG A 142 -10.84 -6.06 4.13
CA ARG A 142 -10.60 -6.12 2.68
C ARG A 142 -11.69 -5.39 1.90
N THR A 143 -12.96 -5.59 2.27
CA THR A 143 -14.10 -4.92 1.63
C THR A 143 -14.12 -3.42 1.92
N ARG A 144 -13.84 -2.99 3.15
CA ARG A 144 -13.71 -1.58 3.53
C ARG A 144 -12.59 -0.91 2.74
N TYR A 145 -11.45 -1.56 2.63
CA TYR A 145 -10.31 -1.06 1.86
C TYR A 145 -10.63 -0.95 0.37
N ALA A 146 -11.19 -1.99 -0.25
CA ALA A 146 -11.63 -1.94 -1.65
C ALA A 146 -12.63 -0.81 -1.91
N THR A 147 -13.57 -0.57 -0.98
CA THR A 147 -14.52 0.55 -1.05
C THR A 147 -13.81 1.91 -0.93
N SER A 148 -12.82 2.01 -0.04
CA SER A 148 -12.02 3.22 0.13
C SER A 148 -11.23 3.55 -1.14
N LEU A 149 -10.58 2.55 -1.75
CA LEU A 149 -9.89 2.69 -3.04
C LEU A 149 -10.85 3.14 -4.17
N ALA A 150 -12.07 2.55 -4.21
CA ALA A 150 -13.07 2.93 -5.20
C ALA A 150 -13.49 4.40 -5.10
N SER A 151 -13.44 4.98 -3.89
CA SER A 151 -13.81 6.38 -3.66
C SER A 151 -12.85 7.38 -4.28
N VAL A 152 -11.60 6.97 -4.54
CA VAL A 152 -10.52 7.82 -5.06
C VAL A 152 -10.05 7.41 -6.45
N THR A 153 -10.57 6.32 -7.01
CA THR A 153 -10.22 5.89 -8.37
C THR A 153 -11.25 6.45 -9.36
N GLU A 154 -10.78 7.04 -10.46
CA GLU A 154 -11.65 7.53 -11.52
C GLU A 154 -12.43 6.36 -12.17
N HIS A 155 -13.60 6.64 -12.77
CA HIS A 155 -14.31 5.66 -13.58
C HIS A 155 -13.40 5.23 -14.74
N ASP A 156 -13.38 3.95 -15.05
CA ASP A 156 -12.42 3.31 -15.98
C ASP A 156 -10.94 3.35 -15.53
N GLY A 157 -10.65 3.90 -14.37
CA GLY A 157 -9.34 3.90 -13.76
C GLY A 157 -8.85 2.48 -13.44
N THR A 158 -7.56 2.35 -13.20
CA THR A 158 -6.93 1.05 -12.95
C THR A 158 -6.30 1.01 -11.58
N LEU A 159 -6.62 -0.04 -10.82
CA LEU A 159 -5.91 -0.42 -9.60
C LEU A 159 -4.99 -1.60 -9.91
N TYR A 160 -3.73 -1.49 -9.53
CA TYR A 160 -2.77 -2.58 -9.52
C TYR A 160 -2.50 -3.00 -8.08
N VAL A 161 -2.61 -4.30 -7.80
CA VAL A 161 -2.32 -4.87 -6.48
C VAL A 161 -1.20 -5.89 -6.62
N LEU A 162 -0.10 -5.70 -5.88
CA LEU A 162 0.96 -6.68 -5.71
C LEU A 162 0.92 -7.17 -4.26
N CYS A 163 0.55 -8.42 -4.03
CA CYS A 163 0.39 -9.00 -2.69
C CYS A 163 1.00 -10.39 -2.61
N PHE A 164 1.40 -10.83 -1.41
CA PHE A 164 1.85 -12.21 -1.23
C PHE A 164 0.77 -13.20 -1.65
N SER A 165 1.18 -14.28 -2.34
CA SER A 165 0.28 -15.33 -2.80
C SER A 165 0.31 -16.53 -1.87
N ASP A 166 -0.78 -17.29 -1.88
CA ASP A 166 -0.88 -18.62 -1.26
C ASP A 166 -0.31 -19.73 -2.17
N ASP A 167 0.20 -19.37 -3.36
CA ASP A 167 0.73 -20.32 -4.33
C ASP A 167 2.25 -20.54 -4.14
N GLY A 168 2.63 -21.75 -3.76
CA GLY A 168 4.01 -22.17 -3.62
C GLY A 168 4.52 -22.29 -2.19
N PRO A 169 5.72 -22.81 -2.03
CA PRO A 169 6.40 -22.87 -0.74
C PRO A 169 6.99 -21.49 -0.38
N ASP A 170 7.20 -21.27 0.91
CA ASP A 170 7.86 -20.07 1.43
C ASP A 170 7.12 -18.77 1.09
N THR A 171 5.81 -18.81 1.31
CA THR A 171 4.96 -17.62 1.16
C THR A 171 5.29 -16.60 2.24
N GLY A 172 5.11 -15.30 1.92
CA GLY A 172 5.20 -14.22 2.91
C GLY A 172 4.11 -14.33 4.00
N PRO A 173 4.14 -13.45 5.00
CA PRO A 173 3.08 -13.39 6.00
C PRO A 173 1.75 -13.01 5.34
N HIS A 174 0.65 -13.61 5.84
CA HIS A 174 -0.71 -13.34 5.33
C HIS A 174 -0.85 -13.56 3.82
N PRO A 175 -0.58 -14.78 3.30
CA PRO A 175 -0.71 -15.06 1.88
C PRO A 175 -2.17 -14.96 1.45
N ILE A 176 -2.41 -14.40 0.28
CA ILE A 176 -3.73 -14.14 -0.30
C ILE A 176 -3.98 -15.12 -1.45
N SER A 177 -5.17 -15.71 -1.49
CA SER A 177 -5.64 -16.49 -2.62
C SER A 177 -6.23 -15.59 -3.73
N GLN A 178 -6.30 -16.11 -4.95
CA GLN A 178 -7.00 -15.42 -6.04
C GLN A 178 -8.51 -15.25 -5.75
N GLU A 179 -9.10 -16.17 -4.95
CA GLU A 179 -10.51 -16.09 -4.56
C GLU A 179 -10.76 -14.91 -3.63
N GLU A 180 -9.89 -14.67 -2.64
CA GLU A 180 -9.96 -13.52 -1.74
C GLU A 180 -9.80 -12.19 -2.49
N LEU A 181 -8.87 -12.11 -3.48
CA LEU A 181 -8.77 -10.94 -4.36
C LEU A 181 -10.07 -10.69 -5.12
N ARG A 182 -10.69 -11.73 -5.71
CA ARG A 182 -11.96 -11.59 -6.44
C ARG A 182 -13.15 -11.28 -5.52
N ALA A 183 -13.12 -11.78 -4.29
CA ALA A 183 -14.14 -11.48 -3.29
C ALA A 183 -14.06 -10.02 -2.83
N ALA A 184 -12.87 -9.49 -2.60
CA ALA A 184 -12.66 -8.12 -2.19
C ALA A 184 -12.94 -7.12 -3.33
N PHE A 185 -12.53 -7.42 -4.56
CA PHE A 185 -12.68 -6.54 -5.72
C PHE A 185 -13.71 -7.11 -6.71
N ASN A 186 -14.98 -6.80 -6.49
CA ASN A 186 -16.11 -7.33 -7.25
C ASN A 186 -17.06 -6.21 -7.75
N PRO A 187 -17.96 -6.52 -8.69
CA PRO A 187 -18.89 -5.52 -9.22
C PRO A 187 -19.79 -4.88 -8.16
N GLY A 188 -20.09 -5.57 -7.06
CA GLY A 188 -20.92 -5.05 -5.97
C GLY A 188 -20.29 -3.87 -5.23
N ASN A 189 -18.96 -3.76 -5.21
CA ASN A 189 -18.23 -2.64 -4.65
C ASN A 189 -17.50 -1.78 -5.70
N GLY A 190 -17.90 -1.94 -6.97
CA GLY A 190 -17.48 -1.06 -8.07
C GLY A 190 -16.18 -1.47 -8.77
N TRP A 191 -15.79 -2.75 -8.70
CA TRP A 191 -14.59 -3.26 -9.30
C TRP A 191 -14.82 -4.43 -10.24
N ASN A 192 -13.93 -4.58 -11.21
CA ASN A 192 -13.84 -5.76 -12.09
C ASN A 192 -12.39 -6.22 -12.17
N VAL A 193 -12.10 -7.42 -11.68
CA VAL A 193 -10.76 -8.04 -11.78
C VAL A 193 -10.52 -8.49 -13.21
N ALA A 194 -9.64 -7.79 -13.92
CA ALA A 194 -9.31 -8.07 -15.32
C ALA A 194 -8.29 -9.22 -15.45
N ALA A 195 -7.27 -9.24 -14.59
CA ALA A 195 -6.24 -10.30 -14.56
C ALA A 195 -5.70 -10.50 -13.15
N ILE A 196 -5.25 -11.70 -12.84
CA ILE A 196 -4.39 -12.03 -11.69
C ILE A 196 -3.31 -12.94 -12.22
N GLU A 197 -2.07 -12.52 -12.13
CA GLU A 197 -0.91 -13.22 -12.68
C GLU A 197 0.10 -13.53 -11.56
N PRO A 198 0.81 -14.67 -11.63
CA PRO A 198 1.86 -14.96 -10.67
C PRO A 198 3.04 -13.98 -10.86
N ASP A 199 3.57 -13.51 -9.76
CA ASP A 199 4.71 -12.59 -9.69
C ASP A 199 5.54 -12.83 -8.42
N ARG A 200 6.42 -11.90 -8.07
CA ARG A 200 7.23 -11.95 -6.86
C ARG A 200 7.30 -10.58 -6.19
N VAL A 201 7.24 -10.57 -4.86
CA VAL A 201 7.54 -9.40 -4.02
C VAL A 201 8.96 -9.54 -3.49
N GLN A 202 9.80 -8.56 -3.77
CA GLN A 202 11.14 -8.50 -3.19
C GLN A 202 11.06 -8.04 -1.74
N THR A 203 11.73 -8.76 -0.87
CA THR A 203 11.89 -8.42 0.54
C THR A 203 13.33 -8.61 0.96
N ARG A 204 13.69 -8.15 2.16
CA ARG A 204 15.03 -8.34 2.72
C ARG A 204 15.33 -9.78 3.18
N TYR A 205 14.33 -10.65 3.20
CA TYR A 205 14.40 -12.03 3.69
C TYR A 205 14.23 -13.10 2.61
N HIS A 206 13.90 -12.70 1.38
CA HIS A 206 13.71 -13.62 0.26
C HIS A 206 14.66 -13.21 -0.86
N ASP A 207 15.78 -13.89 -1.03
CA ASP A 207 16.83 -13.57 -2.01
C ASP A 207 16.27 -13.43 -3.45
N ASP A 208 15.34 -14.32 -3.82
CA ASP A 208 14.66 -14.31 -5.13
C ASP A 208 13.26 -13.69 -5.09
N GLY A 209 12.89 -13.01 -3.99
CA GLY A 209 11.53 -12.53 -3.72
C GLY A 209 10.58 -13.65 -3.27
N ALA A 210 9.51 -13.30 -2.57
CA ALA A 210 8.44 -14.20 -2.18
C ALA A 210 7.39 -14.36 -3.29
N PRO A 211 6.70 -15.51 -3.40
CA PRO A 211 5.57 -15.68 -4.32
C PRO A 211 4.50 -14.60 -4.12
N ALA A 212 3.98 -14.08 -5.21
CA ALA A 212 3.01 -13.00 -5.19
C ALA A 212 1.97 -13.12 -6.31
N TRP A 213 0.82 -12.49 -6.11
CA TRP A 213 -0.13 -12.17 -7.16
C TRP A 213 0.05 -10.71 -7.60
N PHE A 214 0.10 -10.50 -8.91
CA PHE A 214 -0.04 -9.21 -9.53
C PHE A 214 -1.43 -9.12 -10.16
N ALA A 215 -2.30 -8.31 -9.56
CA ALA A 215 -3.68 -8.16 -10.03
C ALA A 215 -3.88 -6.83 -10.76
N THR A 216 -4.53 -6.88 -11.93
CA THR A 216 -5.03 -5.73 -12.68
C THR A 216 -6.53 -5.64 -12.50
N ILE A 217 -7.01 -4.54 -11.95
CA ILE A 217 -8.39 -4.37 -11.51
C ILE A 217 -8.92 -3.06 -12.09
N LYS A 218 -10.11 -3.09 -12.69
CA LYS A 218 -10.74 -1.93 -13.33
C LYS A 218 -11.85 -1.36 -12.46
N ARG A 219 -11.89 -0.04 -12.35
CA ARG A 219 -12.99 0.70 -11.72
C ARG A 219 -14.18 0.77 -12.70
N ILE A 220 -15.36 0.33 -12.27
CA ILE A 220 -16.60 0.31 -13.08
C ILE A 220 -17.65 1.28 -12.52
#